data_a7f51ba1c093192ebf3deeeb768b7316
#
_entry.id   a7f51ba1c093192ebf3deeeb768b7316
#
_cell.length_a   1.000
_cell.length_b   1.000
_cell.length_c   1.000
_cell.angle_alpha   90.00
_cell.angle_beta   90.00
_cell.angle_gamma   90.00
#
_symmetry.space_group_name_H-M   'P 1'
#
loop_
_entity.id
_entity.type
_entity.pdbx_description
1 polymer ?
#
loop_
_entity_poly.entity_id
_entity_poly.type
_entity_poly.pdbx_seq_one_letter_code
_entity_poly.pdbx_strand_id
1 'polypeptide(L)'
;MKKVLFIDRDGTLVIEPPVDYQLDAYEKLEFYPKVFRNLGFVRSKLDFEFAMVTNQDGLGTLSFPEETFWPVHNLVMKTLENEGITFDEVFIDRSFPEDNAPTRKPRTGMLGKYLDNPEYDLAGSFVIGDRYTDVELAKNLGCKAIYLQDDKSALTEKGLEEYCALATKDWDKIAEFLFAGERVAEVRRTTKETDIYIKVDLDGSGKCDISTGLGFFDHMLEQIGKHGSLDLTIRVKGDLEVDEHHTIEDTALALGEC
;
A
#
# COMPACT_ATOMS: atom_id res chain seq x y z
N MET A 1 12.02 -1.74 -11.54
CA MET A 1 11.27 -0.47 -11.43
C MET A 1 11.25 -0.06 -9.96
N LYS A 2 11.37 1.23 -9.66
CA LYS A 2 11.33 1.74 -8.28
C LYS A 2 9.89 1.86 -7.80
N LYS A 3 9.62 1.41 -6.59
CA LYS A 3 8.35 1.64 -5.89
C LYS A 3 8.44 2.92 -5.06
N VAL A 4 7.31 3.59 -4.86
CA VAL A 4 7.24 4.87 -4.13
C VAL A 4 6.23 4.78 -2.99
N LEU A 5 6.59 5.31 -1.83
CA LEU A 5 5.64 5.63 -0.77
C LEU A 5 5.40 7.13 -0.79
N PHE A 6 4.21 7.53 -1.22
CA PHE A 6 3.73 8.90 -1.13
C PHE A 6 3.10 9.09 0.25
N ILE A 7 3.72 9.87 1.10
CA ILE A 7 3.34 9.95 2.52
C ILE A 7 2.86 11.36 2.82
N ASP A 8 1.64 11.48 3.34
CA ASP A 8 1.14 12.75 3.85
C ASP A 8 1.86 13.13 5.16
N ARG A 9 1.84 14.41 5.52
CA ARG A 9 2.48 14.92 6.74
C ARG A 9 1.51 14.98 7.91
N ASP A 10 0.48 15.83 7.80
CA ASP A 10 -0.45 16.12 8.88
C ASP A 10 -1.51 15.02 9.00
N GLY A 11 -1.79 14.56 10.23
CA GLY A 11 -2.64 13.39 10.47
C GLY A 11 -1.95 12.05 10.17
N THR A 12 -0.72 12.06 9.64
CA THR A 12 0.01 10.86 9.19
C THR A 12 1.35 10.68 9.87
N LEU A 13 2.30 11.60 9.67
CA LEU A 13 3.60 11.61 10.35
C LEU A 13 3.51 12.35 11.68
N VAL A 14 2.72 13.40 11.72
CA VAL A 14 2.43 14.22 12.89
C VAL A 14 0.93 14.29 13.12
N ILE A 15 0.53 14.48 14.37
CA ILE A 15 -0.86 14.70 14.73
C ILE A 15 -1.29 16.08 14.18
N GLU A 16 -2.41 16.12 13.48
CA GLU A 16 -2.95 17.38 12.98
C GLU A 16 -3.54 18.19 14.15
N PRO A 17 -3.18 19.49 14.32
CA PRO A 17 -3.76 20.32 15.35
C PRO A 17 -5.29 20.42 15.21
N PRO A 18 -6.08 20.17 16.28
CA PRO A 18 -7.53 19.97 16.14
C PRO A 18 -8.34 21.26 15.98
N VAL A 19 -7.75 22.45 16.16
CA VAL A 19 -8.48 23.72 16.17
C VAL A 19 -8.38 24.44 14.83
N ASP A 20 -7.17 24.64 14.33
CA ASP A 20 -6.89 25.41 13.12
C ASP A 20 -6.25 24.58 11.99
N TYR A 21 -5.95 23.30 12.27
CA TYR A 21 -5.33 22.37 11.32
C TYR A 21 -3.96 22.83 10.81
N GLN A 22 -3.33 23.81 11.51
CA GLN A 22 -2.04 24.37 11.12
C GLN A 22 -0.96 24.02 12.13
N LEU A 23 0.09 23.38 11.68
CA LEU A 23 1.27 23.09 12.47
C LEU A 23 2.29 24.23 12.30
N ASP A 24 2.03 25.33 13.03
CA ASP A 24 2.72 26.62 12.92
C ASP A 24 3.52 27.00 14.18
N ALA A 25 3.53 26.17 15.21
CA ALA A 25 4.25 26.37 16.46
C ALA A 25 4.82 25.04 17.00
N TYR A 26 5.97 25.13 17.69
CA TYR A 26 6.62 23.95 18.27
C TYR A 26 5.77 23.25 19.31
N GLU A 27 4.95 24.00 20.04
CA GLU A 27 4.04 23.51 21.09
C GLU A 27 2.91 22.65 20.52
N LYS A 28 2.62 22.79 19.21
CA LYS A 28 1.61 22.00 18.50
C LYS A 28 2.20 20.73 17.91
N LEU A 29 3.54 20.59 17.90
CA LEU A 29 4.19 19.45 17.29
C LEU A 29 4.05 18.19 18.15
N GLU A 30 3.31 17.24 17.64
CA GLU A 30 3.19 15.89 18.20
C GLU A 30 3.37 14.87 17.05
N PHE A 31 4.32 13.95 17.20
CA PHE A 31 4.51 12.90 16.21
C PHE A 31 3.48 11.79 16.37
N TYR A 32 3.08 11.21 15.24
CA TYR A 32 2.13 10.10 15.26
C TYR A 32 2.75 8.90 16.02
N PRO A 33 1.95 8.22 16.87
CA PRO A 33 2.46 7.10 17.67
C PRO A 33 3.14 6.03 16.81
N LYS A 34 4.32 5.57 17.21
CA LYS A 34 5.11 4.50 16.59
C LYS A 34 5.65 4.83 15.17
N VAL A 35 5.44 6.03 14.64
CA VAL A 35 5.87 6.40 13.27
C VAL A 35 7.36 6.20 13.06
N PHE A 36 8.21 6.65 13.98
CA PHE A 36 9.67 6.54 13.84
C PHE A 36 10.13 5.10 13.69
N ARG A 37 9.71 4.23 14.62
CA ARG A 37 10.10 2.81 14.62
C ARG A 37 9.70 2.14 13.32
N ASN A 38 8.46 2.32 12.90
CA ASN A 38 7.89 1.59 11.78
C ASN A 38 8.36 2.15 10.42
N LEU A 39 8.36 3.48 10.27
CA LEU A 39 8.84 4.09 9.04
C LEU A 39 10.36 3.93 8.87
N GLY A 40 11.14 3.96 9.98
CA GLY A 40 12.56 3.63 9.98
C GLY A 40 12.82 2.17 9.59
N PHE A 41 11.99 1.23 10.06
CA PHE A 41 12.04 -0.17 9.64
C PHE A 41 11.77 -0.31 8.15
N VAL A 42 10.69 0.31 7.63
CA VAL A 42 10.35 0.29 6.20
C VAL A 42 11.49 0.88 5.37
N ARG A 43 12.04 2.05 5.77
CA ARG A 43 13.17 2.69 5.06
C ARG A 43 14.42 1.82 5.01
N SER A 44 14.69 1.06 6.06
CA SER A 44 15.90 0.23 6.16
C SER A 44 15.79 -1.14 5.50
N LYS A 45 14.58 -1.65 5.26
CA LYS A 45 14.33 -3.03 4.83
C LYS A 45 13.70 -3.16 3.47
N LEU A 46 13.00 -2.12 3.00
CA LEU A 46 12.26 -2.15 1.75
C LEU A 46 12.80 -1.08 0.79
N ASP A 47 12.81 -1.41 -0.50
CA ASP A 47 13.33 -0.53 -1.55
C ASP A 47 12.21 0.38 -2.08
N PHE A 48 11.78 1.33 -1.24
CA PHE A 48 10.85 2.39 -1.64
C PHE A 48 11.56 3.74 -1.72
N GLU A 49 11.27 4.52 -2.75
CA GLU A 49 11.51 5.97 -2.74
C GLU A 49 10.45 6.62 -1.84
N PHE A 50 10.86 7.50 -0.92
CA PHE A 50 9.92 8.21 -0.04
C PHE A 50 9.65 9.61 -0.59
N ALA A 51 8.39 9.90 -0.88
CA ALA A 51 7.92 11.20 -1.33
C ALA A 51 6.90 11.76 -0.34
N MET A 52 7.21 12.85 0.33
CA MET A 52 6.20 13.57 1.13
C MET A 52 5.28 14.34 0.19
N VAL A 53 3.97 14.25 0.38
CA VAL A 53 2.97 14.97 -0.43
C VAL A 53 1.93 15.57 0.51
N THR A 54 2.01 16.88 0.73
CA THR A 54 1.16 17.55 1.72
C THR A 54 0.48 18.79 1.16
N ASN A 55 -0.78 19.01 1.53
CA ASN A 55 -1.50 20.26 1.28
C ASN A 55 -1.35 21.16 2.51
N GLN A 56 -0.88 22.38 2.31
CA GLN A 56 -0.67 23.40 3.34
C GLN A 56 -1.49 24.65 2.98
N ASP A 57 -2.77 24.61 3.35
CA ASP A 57 -3.75 25.59 2.92
C ASP A 57 -3.38 27.01 3.30
N GLY A 58 -3.17 27.85 2.29
CA GLY A 58 -2.82 29.25 2.47
C GLY A 58 -1.40 29.54 2.96
N LEU A 59 -0.49 28.58 2.87
CA LEU A 59 0.92 28.81 3.23
C LEU A 59 1.52 29.96 2.40
N GLY A 60 2.10 30.93 3.11
CA GLY A 60 2.63 32.18 2.56
C GLY A 60 1.62 33.34 2.56
N THR A 61 0.40 33.14 3.08
CA THR A 61 -0.58 34.20 3.30
C THR A 61 -0.53 34.71 4.75
N LEU A 62 -1.34 35.72 5.06
CA LEU A 62 -1.46 36.21 6.44
C LEU A 62 -2.08 35.20 7.40
N SER A 63 -2.87 34.26 6.89
CA SER A 63 -3.48 33.21 7.72
C SER A 63 -2.54 32.07 8.05
N PHE A 64 -1.48 31.87 7.24
CA PHE A 64 -0.44 30.88 7.49
C PHE A 64 0.92 31.38 6.99
N PRO A 65 1.61 32.25 7.77
CA PRO A 65 2.88 32.83 7.38
C PRO A 65 4.00 31.79 7.24
N GLU A 66 4.89 31.99 6.27
CA GLU A 66 6.06 31.13 6.08
C GLU A 66 6.98 31.09 7.31
N GLU A 67 7.09 32.20 8.01
CA GLU A 67 7.93 32.36 9.20
C GLU A 67 7.50 31.42 10.35
N THR A 68 6.24 31.01 10.39
CA THR A 68 5.72 30.08 11.41
C THR A 68 5.76 28.63 10.92
N PHE A 69 5.57 28.39 9.64
CA PHE A 69 5.57 27.06 9.04
C PHE A 69 6.98 26.43 8.98
N TRP A 70 7.94 27.13 8.35
CA TRP A 70 9.26 26.55 8.06
C TRP A 70 10.05 26.10 9.29
N PRO A 71 10.09 26.83 10.42
CA PRO A 71 10.79 26.35 11.59
C PRO A 71 10.30 24.99 12.09
N VAL A 72 8.97 24.81 12.13
CA VAL A 72 8.37 23.56 12.61
C VAL A 72 8.53 22.45 11.57
N HIS A 73 8.28 22.74 10.30
CA HIS A 73 8.48 21.78 9.21
C HIS A 73 9.94 21.28 9.18
N ASN A 74 10.90 22.18 9.28
CA ASN A 74 12.33 21.81 9.28
C ASN A 74 12.69 20.97 10.51
N LEU A 75 12.08 21.23 11.66
CA LEU A 75 12.27 20.40 12.85
C LEU A 75 11.71 18.98 12.63
N VAL A 76 10.52 18.85 12.04
CA VAL A 76 9.94 17.54 11.67
C VAL A 76 10.91 16.78 10.74
N MET A 77 11.36 17.43 9.66
CA MET A 77 12.27 16.80 8.69
C MET A 77 13.60 16.41 9.33
N LYS A 78 14.17 17.28 10.14
CA LYS A 78 15.44 17.03 10.85
C LYS A 78 15.31 15.90 11.87
N THR A 79 14.18 15.81 12.56
CA THR A 79 13.93 14.73 13.53
C THR A 79 13.82 13.38 12.81
N LEU A 80 13.09 13.33 11.69
CA LEU A 80 12.99 12.12 10.85
C LEU A 80 14.37 11.71 10.31
N GLU A 81 15.15 12.66 9.79
CA GLU A 81 16.50 12.39 9.30
C GLU A 81 17.43 11.84 10.39
N ASN A 82 17.36 12.36 11.62
CA ASN A 82 18.14 11.86 12.76
C ASN A 82 17.79 10.41 13.14
N GLU A 83 16.54 9.97 12.86
CA GLU A 83 16.08 8.59 13.02
C GLU A 83 16.33 7.72 11.77
N GLY A 84 17.11 8.23 10.79
CA GLY A 84 17.43 7.52 9.55
C GLY A 84 16.30 7.48 8.54
N ILE A 85 15.25 8.27 8.74
CA ILE A 85 14.09 8.38 7.85
C ILE A 85 14.30 9.58 6.93
N THR A 86 14.80 9.34 5.74
CA THR A 86 15.05 10.38 4.72
C THR A 86 13.98 10.35 3.65
N PHE A 87 13.48 11.51 3.27
CA PHE A 87 12.61 11.69 2.11
C PHE A 87 13.44 12.05 0.89
N ASP A 88 13.17 11.36 -0.23
CA ASP A 88 13.85 11.62 -1.50
C ASP A 88 13.25 12.86 -2.19
N GLU A 89 11.95 13.11 -1.95
CA GLU A 89 11.23 14.29 -2.47
C GLU A 89 10.24 14.82 -1.43
N VAL A 90 10.00 16.14 -1.48
CA VAL A 90 8.99 16.82 -0.64
C VAL A 90 8.15 17.75 -1.52
N PHE A 91 6.88 17.45 -1.65
CA PHE A 91 5.90 18.20 -2.42
C PHE A 91 4.92 18.91 -1.48
N ILE A 92 4.87 20.22 -1.55
CA ILE A 92 4.00 21.07 -0.70
C ILE A 92 3.09 21.88 -1.61
N ASP A 93 1.80 21.58 -1.60
CA ASP A 93 0.80 22.47 -2.19
C ASP A 93 0.39 23.53 -1.20
N ARG A 94 0.26 24.78 -1.67
CA ARG A 94 -0.04 25.96 -0.84
C ARG A 94 -1.42 26.54 -1.09
N SER A 95 -2.15 25.98 -2.05
CA SER A 95 -3.44 26.51 -2.50
C SER A 95 -4.57 26.18 -1.55
N PHE A 96 -5.59 27.01 -1.56
CA PHE A 96 -6.87 26.71 -0.91
C PHE A 96 -7.69 25.73 -1.77
N PRO A 97 -8.66 25.01 -1.19
CA PRO A 97 -9.53 24.10 -1.95
C PRO A 97 -10.27 24.78 -3.11
N GLU A 98 -10.71 26.03 -2.92
CA GLU A 98 -11.43 26.83 -3.92
C GLU A 98 -10.58 27.25 -5.12
N ASP A 99 -9.25 27.28 -5.00
CA ASP A 99 -8.32 27.61 -6.09
C ASP A 99 -8.31 26.53 -7.16
N ASN A 100 -8.78 25.34 -6.85
CA ASN A 100 -8.79 24.18 -7.75
C ASN A 100 -7.43 23.91 -8.43
N ALA A 101 -6.33 24.20 -7.74
CA ALA A 101 -4.98 24.06 -8.25
C ALA A 101 -4.69 22.63 -8.73
N PRO A 102 -4.01 22.44 -9.85
CA PRO A 102 -3.69 21.10 -10.37
C PRO A 102 -2.67 20.38 -9.48
N THR A 103 -1.96 21.11 -8.63
CA THR A 103 -0.93 20.62 -7.71
C THR A 103 -1.50 20.09 -6.40
N ARG A 104 -2.72 20.52 -6.03
CA ARG A 104 -3.37 20.14 -4.78
C ARG A 104 -3.90 18.71 -4.81
N LYS A 105 -3.58 17.89 -3.79
CA LYS A 105 -4.23 16.57 -3.59
C LYS A 105 -5.76 16.72 -3.59
N PRO A 106 -6.51 15.87 -4.28
CA PRO A 106 -6.11 14.57 -4.88
C PRO A 106 -5.56 14.66 -6.31
N ARG A 107 -5.28 15.84 -6.84
CA ARG A 107 -4.69 16.00 -8.18
C ARG A 107 -3.20 15.71 -8.16
N THR A 108 -2.66 15.31 -9.30
CA THR A 108 -1.31 14.77 -9.46
C THR A 108 -0.30 15.75 -10.04
N GLY A 109 -0.65 17.04 -10.16
CA GLY A 109 0.16 18.03 -10.88
C GLY A 109 1.59 18.24 -10.36
N MET A 110 1.85 17.99 -9.07
CA MET A 110 3.21 18.00 -8.50
C MET A 110 3.99 16.70 -8.79
N LEU A 111 3.30 15.63 -9.17
CA LEU A 111 3.84 14.27 -9.20
C LEU A 111 4.13 13.77 -10.62
N GLY A 112 4.25 14.71 -11.59
CA GLY A 112 4.47 14.38 -12.99
C GLY A 112 5.72 13.54 -13.26
N LYS A 113 6.76 13.64 -12.41
CA LYS A 113 7.97 12.81 -12.58
C LYS A 113 7.71 11.31 -12.43
N TYR A 114 6.62 10.92 -11.76
CA TYR A 114 6.25 9.52 -11.52
C TYR A 114 5.27 8.98 -12.56
N LEU A 115 4.46 9.87 -13.17
CA LEU A 115 3.47 9.50 -14.16
C LEU A 115 4.13 9.24 -15.51
N ASP A 116 3.65 8.22 -16.22
CA ASP A 116 4.15 7.82 -17.54
C ASP A 116 5.68 7.60 -17.59
N ASN A 117 6.29 7.30 -16.44
CA ASN A 117 7.71 7.07 -16.30
C ASN A 117 8.01 5.58 -16.03
N PRO A 118 8.60 4.85 -16.99
CA PRO A 118 8.83 3.41 -16.87
C PRO A 118 9.87 3.03 -15.80
N GLU A 119 10.56 3.99 -15.21
CA GLU A 119 11.47 3.72 -14.08
C GLU A 119 10.70 3.41 -12.78
N TYR A 120 9.43 3.84 -12.68
CA TYR A 120 8.59 3.67 -11.51
C TYR A 120 7.53 2.59 -11.69
N ASP A 121 7.31 1.82 -10.63
CA ASP A 121 6.22 0.85 -10.49
C ASP A 121 5.13 1.47 -9.62
N LEU A 122 4.20 2.20 -10.25
CA LEU A 122 3.08 2.81 -9.53
C LEU A 122 2.09 1.75 -9.03
N ALA A 123 1.92 0.64 -9.73
CA ALA A 123 1.02 -0.43 -9.29
C ALA A 123 1.49 -1.07 -7.98
N GLY A 124 2.81 -1.17 -7.78
CA GLY A 124 3.43 -1.64 -6.53
C GLY A 124 3.73 -0.53 -5.51
N SER A 125 3.27 0.70 -5.76
CA SER A 125 3.46 1.87 -4.88
C SER A 125 2.23 2.14 -4.02
N PHE A 126 2.39 2.95 -2.97
CA PHE A 126 1.28 3.29 -2.07
C PHE A 126 1.24 4.77 -1.71
N VAL A 127 0.03 5.28 -1.49
CA VAL A 127 -0.19 6.55 -0.78
C VAL A 127 -0.56 6.24 0.66
N ILE A 128 0.09 6.88 1.63
CA ILE A 128 -0.23 6.76 3.06
C ILE A 128 -0.77 8.11 3.52
N GLY A 129 -2.01 8.14 4.02
CA GLY A 129 -2.65 9.36 4.49
C GLY A 129 -3.92 9.09 5.28
N ASP A 130 -4.41 10.09 5.98
CA ASP A 130 -5.55 9.99 6.90
C ASP A 130 -6.88 10.49 6.30
N ARG A 131 -6.84 11.07 5.09
CA ARG A 131 -8.01 11.64 4.41
C ARG A 131 -8.43 10.83 3.19
N TYR A 132 -9.73 10.84 2.87
CA TYR A 132 -10.22 10.21 1.62
C TYR A 132 -9.55 10.80 0.37
N THR A 133 -9.08 12.06 0.41
CA THR A 133 -8.34 12.71 -0.69
C THR A 133 -6.97 12.05 -0.93
N ASP A 134 -6.38 11.37 0.05
CA ASP A 134 -5.15 10.59 -0.14
C ASP A 134 -5.47 9.28 -0.87
N VAL A 135 -6.61 8.66 -0.54
CA VAL A 135 -7.08 7.47 -1.27
C VAL A 135 -7.46 7.82 -2.71
N GLU A 136 -8.06 8.99 -2.93
CA GLU A 136 -8.35 9.49 -4.26
C GLU A 136 -7.07 9.85 -5.04
N LEU A 137 -6.04 10.37 -4.36
CA LEU A 137 -4.71 10.56 -4.97
C LEU A 137 -4.12 9.23 -5.43
N ALA A 138 -4.21 8.18 -4.61
CA ALA A 138 -3.75 6.84 -4.99
C ALA A 138 -4.45 6.34 -6.27
N LYS A 139 -5.78 6.48 -6.34
CA LYS A 139 -6.56 6.20 -7.54
C LYS A 139 -6.02 6.96 -8.77
N ASN A 140 -5.78 8.26 -8.62
CA ASN A 140 -5.34 9.13 -9.71
C ASN A 140 -3.89 8.84 -10.15
N LEU A 141 -3.07 8.28 -9.27
CA LEU A 141 -1.71 7.81 -9.57
C LEU A 141 -1.68 6.39 -10.16
N GLY A 142 -2.77 5.64 -10.04
CA GLY A 142 -2.81 4.22 -10.45
C GLY A 142 -2.16 3.27 -9.42
N CYS A 143 -2.10 3.68 -8.16
CA CYS A 143 -1.62 2.87 -7.04
C CYS A 143 -2.73 2.59 -6.02
N LYS A 144 -2.39 1.97 -4.90
CA LYS A 144 -3.30 1.74 -3.77
C LYS A 144 -2.97 2.67 -2.60
N ALA A 145 -3.93 2.84 -1.70
CA ALA A 145 -3.74 3.64 -0.50
C ALA A 145 -3.70 2.77 0.77
N ILE A 146 -2.91 3.23 1.73
CA ILE A 146 -2.98 2.84 3.13
C ILE A 146 -3.65 4.00 3.86
N TYR A 147 -4.88 3.77 4.30
CA TYR A 147 -5.73 4.79 4.91
C TYR A 147 -5.58 4.79 6.42
N LEU A 148 -5.09 5.88 6.99
CA LEU A 148 -4.77 6.00 8.43
C LEU A 148 -6.03 6.25 9.27
N GLN A 149 -7.09 5.50 9.02
CA GLN A 149 -8.34 5.48 9.77
C GLN A 149 -8.82 4.03 9.93
N ASP A 150 -9.54 3.76 11.03
CA ASP A 150 -10.19 2.47 11.23
C ASP A 150 -11.57 2.43 10.58
N ASP A 151 -12.23 3.58 10.43
CA ASP A 151 -13.54 3.73 9.79
C ASP A 151 -13.39 4.05 8.30
N LYS A 152 -14.02 3.23 7.46
CA LYS A 152 -14.04 3.35 5.98
C LYS A 152 -15.29 4.04 5.44
N SER A 153 -16.21 4.53 6.29
CA SER A 153 -17.49 5.11 5.85
C SER A 153 -17.31 6.19 4.80
N ALA A 154 -16.33 7.09 4.99
CA ALA A 154 -16.01 8.13 4.02
C ALA A 154 -15.55 7.59 2.66
N LEU A 155 -14.87 6.43 2.63
CA LEU A 155 -14.45 5.78 1.39
C LEU A 155 -15.65 5.14 0.68
N THR A 156 -16.56 4.52 1.42
CA THR A 156 -17.81 3.94 0.88
C THR A 156 -18.67 5.02 0.24
N GLU A 157 -18.87 6.13 0.93
CA GLU A 157 -19.64 7.28 0.40
C GLU A 157 -19.05 7.86 -0.89
N LYS A 158 -17.74 7.80 -1.05
CA LYS A 158 -17.00 8.31 -2.22
C LYS A 158 -16.74 7.25 -3.30
N GLY A 159 -17.07 5.98 -3.05
CA GLY A 159 -16.77 4.88 -4.00
C GLY A 159 -15.27 4.65 -4.18
N LEU A 160 -14.50 4.78 -3.08
CA LEU A 160 -13.03 4.68 -3.09
C LEU A 160 -12.49 3.42 -2.42
N GLU A 161 -13.35 2.52 -1.95
CA GLU A 161 -12.96 1.33 -1.19
C GLU A 161 -11.98 0.42 -1.94
N GLU A 162 -12.18 0.27 -3.25
CA GLU A 162 -11.32 -0.57 -4.09
C GLU A 162 -9.87 -0.06 -4.20
N TYR A 163 -9.63 1.23 -3.92
CA TYR A 163 -8.29 1.83 -3.95
C TYR A 163 -7.60 1.78 -2.58
N CYS A 164 -8.29 1.35 -1.52
CA CYS A 164 -7.76 1.19 -0.18
C CYS A 164 -7.26 -0.24 0.04
N ALA A 165 -5.94 -0.43 0.09
CA ALA A 165 -5.34 -1.73 0.36
C ALA A 165 -5.38 -2.09 1.87
N LEU A 166 -5.21 -1.09 2.74
CA LEU A 166 -5.24 -1.26 4.19
C LEU A 166 -5.88 -0.01 4.83
N ALA A 167 -6.73 -0.23 5.84
CA ALA A 167 -7.24 0.85 6.70
C ALA A 167 -6.91 0.52 8.16
N THR A 168 -6.12 1.38 8.80
CA THR A 168 -5.71 1.22 10.19
C THR A 168 -5.02 2.47 10.71
N LYS A 169 -5.21 2.78 11.99
CA LYS A 169 -4.44 3.82 12.71
C LYS A 169 -3.13 3.30 13.30
N ASP A 170 -2.84 2.01 13.17
CA ASP A 170 -1.65 1.38 13.78
C ASP A 170 -0.50 1.25 12.78
N TRP A 171 0.56 2.01 13.00
CA TRP A 171 1.78 1.95 12.20
C TRP A 171 2.49 0.59 12.24
N ASP A 172 2.28 -0.24 13.28
CA ASP A 172 2.80 -1.62 13.29
C ASP A 172 2.17 -2.44 12.17
N LYS A 173 0.84 -2.35 12.01
CA LYS A 173 0.13 -3.05 10.92
C LYS A 173 0.51 -2.53 9.54
N ILE A 174 0.81 -1.23 9.41
CA ILE A 174 1.30 -0.64 8.16
C ILE A 174 2.66 -1.23 7.78
N ALA A 175 3.59 -1.27 8.73
CA ALA A 175 4.91 -1.85 8.48
C ALA A 175 4.84 -3.34 8.16
N GLU A 176 4.01 -4.10 8.87
CA GLU A 176 3.75 -5.52 8.60
C GLU A 176 3.18 -5.74 7.20
N PHE A 177 2.19 -4.95 6.80
CA PHE A 177 1.56 -5.00 5.47
C PHE A 177 2.58 -4.72 4.36
N LEU A 178 3.35 -3.63 4.49
CA LEU A 178 4.37 -3.26 3.50
C LEU A 178 5.49 -4.29 3.41
N PHE A 179 5.88 -4.88 4.55
CA PHE A 179 6.95 -5.89 4.61
C PHE A 179 6.49 -7.24 4.07
N ALA A 180 5.25 -7.64 4.35
CA ALA A 180 4.69 -8.88 3.83
C ALA A 180 4.58 -8.87 2.29
N GLY A 181 4.44 -7.67 1.70
CA GLY A 181 4.18 -7.49 0.27
C GLY A 181 2.80 -8.07 -0.11
N GLU A 182 2.55 -8.23 -1.39
CA GLU A 182 1.48 -9.09 -1.86
C GLU A 182 1.96 -10.54 -1.65
N ARG A 183 1.31 -11.29 -0.75
CA ARG A 183 1.60 -12.71 -0.53
C ARG A 183 0.92 -13.57 -1.59
N VAL A 184 1.18 -13.21 -2.84
CA VAL A 184 0.70 -13.92 -4.02
C VAL A 184 1.89 -14.54 -4.71
N ALA A 185 1.81 -15.83 -4.98
CA ALA A 185 2.79 -16.53 -5.78
C ALA A 185 2.11 -17.35 -6.87
N GLU A 186 2.83 -17.60 -7.96
CA GLU A 186 2.39 -18.52 -9.00
C GLU A 186 3.54 -19.40 -9.46
N VAL A 187 3.22 -20.66 -9.72
CA VAL A 187 4.15 -21.66 -10.22
C VAL A 187 3.54 -22.35 -11.44
N ARG A 188 4.36 -22.55 -12.46
CA ARG A 188 4.08 -23.48 -13.55
C ARG A 188 5.14 -24.56 -13.58
N ARG A 189 4.71 -25.82 -13.40
CA ARG A 189 5.56 -27.01 -13.42
C ARG A 189 5.06 -27.95 -14.50
N THR A 190 5.97 -28.32 -15.40
CA THR A 190 5.67 -29.25 -16.48
C THR A 190 6.69 -30.41 -16.43
N THR A 191 6.20 -31.64 -16.35
CA THR A 191 6.99 -32.86 -16.45
C THR A 191 6.59 -33.61 -17.74
N LYS A 192 6.98 -34.88 -17.89
CA LYS A 192 6.49 -35.73 -18.99
C LYS A 192 5.06 -36.21 -18.71
N GLU A 193 4.71 -36.32 -17.44
CA GLU A 193 3.47 -36.89 -16.90
C GLU A 193 2.41 -35.84 -16.59
N THR A 194 2.84 -34.60 -16.25
CA THR A 194 1.94 -33.54 -15.74
C THR A 194 2.25 -32.14 -16.31
N ASP A 195 1.22 -31.31 -16.50
CA ASP A 195 1.32 -29.85 -16.71
C ASP A 195 0.46 -29.18 -15.67
N ILE A 196 1.10 -28.39 -14.79
CA ILE A 196 0.53 -27.85 -13.58
C ILE A 196 0.70 -26.32 -13.56
N TYR A 197 -0.38 -25.61 -13.29
CA TYR A 197 -0.37 -24.19 -12.95
C TYR A 197 -1.03 -24.00 -11.61
N ILE A 198 -0.35 -23.33 -10.70
CA ILE A 198 -0.86 -22.97 -9.37
C ILE A 198 -0.62 -21.47 -9.14
N LYS A 199 -1.65 -20.81 -8.60
CA LYS A 199 -1.55 -19.47 -8.04
C LYS A 199 -2.18 -19.49 -6.65
N VAL A 200 -1.46 -18.97 -5.68
CA VAL A 200 -1.88 -18.84 -4.28
C VAL A 200 -1.84 -17.38 -3.87
N ASP A 201 -2.92 -16.90 -3.26
CA ASP A 201 -2.96 -15.64 -2.55
C ASP A 201 -3.21 -15.96 -1.07
N LEU A 202 -2.19 -15.70 -0.23
CA LEU A 202 -2.24 -15.98 1.21
C LEU A 202 -3.11 -14.97 1.98
N ASP A 203 -3.43 -13.81 1.37
CA ASP A 203 -4.33 -12.79 1.90
C ASP A 203 -5.71 -12.82 1.24
N GLY A 204 -6.07 -13.99 0.70
CA GLY A 204 -7.31 -14.22 -0.01
C GLY A 204 -8.56 -14.27 0.87
N SER A 205 -9.67 -14.65 0.27
CA SER A 205 -11.00 -14.74 0.89
C SER A 205 -11.59 -16.16 0.91
N GLY A 206 -10.80 -17.16 0.52
CA GLY A 206 -11.23 -18.55 0.39
C GLY A 206 -11.85 -18.88 -0.98
N LYS A 207 -11.57 -18.09 -2.01
CA LYS A 207 -12.00 -18.35 -3.38
C LYS A 207 -11.12 -19.45 -3.99
N CYS A 208 -11.76 -20.53 -4.46
CA CYS A 208 -11.07 -21.65 -5.06
C CYS A 208 -11.57 -21.88 -6.48
N ASP A 209 -10.62 -22.02 -7.41
CA ASP A 209 -10.84 -22.40 -8.80
C ASP A 209 -9.88 -23.54 -9.14
N ILE A 210 -10.34 -24.79 -8.89
CA ILE A 210 -9.50 -25.99 -8.85
C ILE A 210 -10.00 -27.02 -9.86
N SER A 211 -9.07 -27.57 -10.63
CA SER A 211 -9.34 -28.64 -11.60
C SER A 211 -8.09 -29.48 -11.79
N THR A 212 -8.04 -30.64 -11.13
CA THR A 212 -6.97 -31.64 -11.27
C THR A 212 -7.39 -32.85 -12.09
N GLY A 213 -8.69 -32.98 -12.37
CA GLY A 213 -9.30 -34.19 -12.97
C GLY A 213 -9.66 -35.26 -11.96
N LEU A 214 -9.36 -35.07 -10.67
CA LEU A 214 -9.64 -36.00 -9.57
C LEU A 214 -10.60 -35.34 -8.57
N GLY A 215 -11.90 -35.63 -8.64
CA GLY A 215 -12.92 -34.90 -7.89
C GLY A 215 -12.72 -34.91 -6.36
N PHE A 216 -12.23 -36.02 -5.78
CA PHE A 216 -11.92 -36.06 -4.34
C PHE A 216 -10.72 -35.17 -3.99
N PHE A 217 -9.69 -35.17 -4.84
CA PHE A 217 -8.50 -34.32 -4.62
C PHE A 217 -8.84 -32.84 -4.78
N ASP A 218 -9.64 -32.47 -5.78
CA ASP A 218 -10.16 -31.10 -5.94
C ASP A 218 -10.89 -30.65 -4.67
N HIS A 219 -11.76 -31.50 -4.11
CA HIS A 219 -12.46 -31.21 -2.86
C HIS A 219 -11.48 -30.97 -1.68
N MET A 220 -10.45 -31.80 -1.53
CA MET A 220 -9.46 -31.66 -0.46
C MET A 220 -8.67 -30.35 -0.58
N LEU A 221 -8.28 -29.98 -1.78
CA LEU A 221 -7.59 -28.70 -2.05
C LEU A 221 -8.51 -27.49 -1.79
N GLU A 222 -9.81 -27.61 -2.13
CA GLU A 222 -10.79 -26.58 -1.77
C GLU A 222 -10.94 -26.39 -0.25
N GLN A 223 -10.83 -27.46 0.56
CA GLN A 223 -10.86 -27.33 2.02
C GLN A 223 -9.67 -26.52 2.53
N ILE A 224 -8.48 -26.71 1.94
CA ILE A 224 -7.28 -25.92 2.28
C ILE A 224 -7.54 -24.44 2.00
N GLY A 225 -8.03 -24.09 0.81
CA GLY A 225 -8.34 -22.69 0.47
C GLY A 225 -9.41 -22.08 1.37
N LYS A 226 -10.56 -22.76 1.52
CA LYS A 226 -11.70 -22.25 2.30
C LYS A 226 -11.39 -22.10 3.79
N HIS A 227 -10.77 -23.09 4.42
CA HIS A 227 -10.45 -23.05 5.85
C HIS A 227 -9.22 -22.19 6.16
N GLY A 228 -8.28 -22.09 5.21
CA GLY A 228 -7.11 -21.21 5.32
C GLY A 228 -7.38 -19.76 4.92
N SER A 229 -8.58 -19.45 4.40
CA SER A 229 -8.91 -18.15 3.79
C SER A 229 -7.94 -17.77 2.66
N LEU A 230 -7.43 -18.76 1.92
CA LEU A 230 -6.52 -18.59 0.79
C LEU A 230 -7.31 -18.54 -0.51
N ASP A 231 -6.96 -17.67 -1.45
CA ASP A 231 -7.48 -17.77 -2.81
C ASP A 231 -6.56 -18.71 -3.61
N LEU A 232 -7.13 -19.81 -4.13
CA LEU A 232 -6.39 -20.84 -4.83
C LEU A 232 -6.88 -20.99 -6.27
N THR A 233 -5.96 -20.88 -7.23
CA THR A 233 -6.20 -21.31 -8.61
C THR A 233 -5.28 -22.49 -8.91
N ILE A 234 -5.84 -23.66 -9.20
CA ILE A 234 -5.07 -24.88 -9.50
C ILE A 234 -5.61 -25.50 -10.78
N ARG A 235 -4.74 -25.64 -11.77
CA ARG A 235 -5.03 -26.28 -13.05
C ARG A 235 -4.01 -27.36 -13.30
N VAL A 236 -4.46 -28.60 -13.39
CA VAL A 236 -3.58 -29.76 -13.63
C VAL A 236 -4.10 -30.56 -14.80
N LYS A 237 -3.17 -30.94 -15.65
CA LYS A 237 -3.39 -31.94 -16.69
C LYS A 237 -2.37 -33.05 -16.48
N GLY A 238 -2.78 -34.18 -15.95
CA GLY A 238 -1.96 -35.35 -15.68
C GLY A 238 -2.29 -36.53 -16.57
N ASP A 239 -1.47 -37.57 -16.49
CA ASP A 239 -1.58 -38.83 -17.23
C ASP A 239 -2.50 -39.85 -16.52
N LEU A 240 -3.74 -39.41 -16.18
CA LEU A 240 -4.71 -40.17 -15.43
C LEU A 240 -5.09 -41.52 -16.09
N GLU A 241 -4.70 -41.75 -17.34
CA GLU A 241 -4.82 -43.02 -18.04
C GLU A 241 -3.85 -44.08 -17.49
N VAL A 242 -2.76 -43.66 -16.86
CA VAL A 242 -1.76 -44.51 -16.20
C VAL A 242 -2.20 -44.78 -14.76
N ASP A 243 -2.18 -43.73 -13.94
CA ASP A 243 -2.79 -43.69 -12.60
C ASP A 243 -2.89 -42.24 -12.09
N GLU A 244 -3.38 -42.07 -10.86
CA GLU A 244 -3.54 -40.74 -10.21
C GLU A 244 -2.30 -40.25 -9.46
N HIS A 245 -1.30 -41.11 -9.28
CA HIS A 245 -0.15 -40.88 -8.41
C HIS A 245 0.66 -39.64 -8.83
N HIS A 246 1.07 -39.57 -10.09
CA HIS A 246 1.83 -38.43 -10.62
C HIS A 246 1.07 -37.10 -10.49
N THR A 247 -0.24 -37.13 -10.75
CA THR A 247 -1.10 -35.95 -10.63
C THR A 247 -1.15 -35.42 -9.19
N ILE A 248 -1.30 -36.31 -8.21
CA ILE A 248 -1.38 -35.92 -6.79
C ILE A 248 -0.02 -35.44 -6.28
N GLU A 249 1.05 -36.22 -6.52
CA GLU A 249 2.37 -35.93 -6.00
C GLU A 249 2.94 -34.62 -6.58
N ASP A 250 2.93 -34.48 -7.90
CA ASP A 250 3.46 -33.29 -8.59
C ASP A 250 2.66 -32.04 -8.24
N THR A 251 1.32 -32.14 -8.04
CA THR A 251 0.50 -31.02 -7.59
C THR A 251 0.87 -30.60 -6.17
N ALA A 252 1.07 -31.57 -5.26
CA ALA A 252 1.49 -31.28 -3.89
C ALA A 252 2.88 -30.62 -3.84
N LEU A 253 3.82 -31.09 -4.65
CA LEU A 253 5.14 -30.46 -4.78
C LEU A 253 5.05 -29.03 -5.31
N ALA A 254 4.30 -28.82 -6.39
CA ALA A 254 4.12 -27.49 -6.99
C ALA A 254 3.41 -26.50 -6.04
N LEU A 255 2.44 -26.99 -5.24
CA LEU A 255 1.76 -26.18 -4.23
C LEU A 255 2.71 -25.80 -3.08
N GLY A 256 3.62 -26.71 -2.70
CA GLY A 256 4.63 -26.44 -1.68
C GLY A 256 5.77 -25.52 -2.16
N GLU A 257 6.01 -25.45 -3.47
CA GLU A 257 6.95 -24.51 -4.08
C GLU A 257 6.37 -23.09 -4.22
N CYS A 258 5.03 -22.99 -4.34
CA CYS A 258 4.30 -21.75 -4.48
C CYS A 258 4.19 -21.01 -3.14
#